data_2b83703fc3bb1d7af45b43ccfb448097
#
_entry.id   2b83703fc3bb1d7af45b43ccfb448097
#
_cell.length_a   1.000
_cell.length_b   1.000
_cell.length_c   1.000
_cell.angle_alpha   90.00
_cell.angle_beta   90.00
_cell.angle_gamma   90.00
#
_symmetry.space_group_name_H-M   'P 1'
#
loop_
_entity.id
_entity.type
_entity.pdbx_description
1 polymer ?
#
loop_
_entity_poly.entity_id
_entity_poly.type
_entity_poly.pdbx_seq_one_letter_code
_entity_poly.pdbx_strand_id
1 'polypeptide(L)'
;IACNFYPELGTYSSNDPEIIRKHIRMHIKANVGVLSVTWWGESDYGNQSVSLLLDEAAKVGAKVCFHIEPFNGRSPQTVRENIQYIVDTYGDHPAFYRTHGKPLFFIYDSYLIKPAEWAKLFAAGGEISVRNTKYDGLFIGLTLKESELPDIETACMDGFYTYFAATGFTNASTPANWKSMQQWAKAHNKLFIPSVGPGYIDTRIRPWKGSTTRDRENGKYYDDMYKAAIESGASYISITSFNEWHEGTQIEPAVSKKCDAFEYLDYKPLADDYYLIRT
;
A
#
# COMPACT_ATOMS: atom_id res chain seq x y z
N ILE A 1 5.50 -4.38 -22.49
CA ILE A 1 5.16 -4.69 -21.09
C ILE A 1 3.76 -5.29 -21.05
N ALA A 2 3.52 -6.24 -20.15
CA ALA A 2 2.19 -6.88 -19.98
C ALA A 2 1.29 -6.06 -19.02
N CYS A 3 1.14 -4.76 -19.27
CA CYS A 3 0.24 -3.85 -18.57
C CYS A 3 -0.66 -3.11 -19.56
N ASN A 4 -1.75 -2.54 -19.08
CA ASN A 4 -2.72 -1.85 -19.92
C ASN A 4 -2.30 -0.42 -20.25
N PHE A 5 -1.56 0.26 -19.38
CA PHE A 5 -1.01 1.59 -19.57
C PHE A 5 0.49 1.54 -19.85
N TYR A 6 1.07 2.62 -20.38
CA TYR A 6 2.51 2.72 -20.62
C TYR A 6 3.14 3.85 -19.80
N PRO A 7 4.19 3.57 -19.00
CA PRO A 7 4.82 4.59 -18.17
C PRO A 7 5.46 5.71 -19.00
N GLU A 8 5.34 6.97 -18.55
CA GLU A 8 6.09 8.10 -19.13
C GLU A 8 7.61 7.85 -19.10
N LEU A 9 8.11 7.21 -18.05
CA LEU A 9 9.52 6.87 -17.91
C LEU A 9 9.95 5.66 -18.76
N GLY A 10 9.04 5.06 -19.52
CA GLY A 10 9.31 3.85 -20.30
C GLY A 10 9.41 2.60 -19.40
N THR A 11 10.10 1.58 -19.89
CA THR A 11 10.43 0.40 -19.09
C THR A 11 11.65 0.72 -18.23
N TYR A 12 11.52 0.63 -16.92
CA TYR A 12 12.57 0.98 -15.98
C TYR A 12 12.85 -0.15 -14.97
N SER A 13 13.98 -0.06 -14.31
CA SER A 13 14.30 -0.84 -13.12
C SER A 13 13.99 -0.02 -11.87
N SER A 14 13.28 -0.61 -10.91
CA SER A 14 13.00 0.03 -9.61
C SER A 14 14.28 0.23 -8.77
N ASN A 15 15.39 -0.41 -9.13
CA ASN A 15 16.70 -0.23 -8.49
C ASN A 15 17.59 0.80 -9.20
N ASP A 16 17.12 1.42 -10.29
CA ASP A 16 17.84 2.49 -10.97
C ASP A 16 17.79 3.78 -10.11
N PRO A 17 18.96 4.32 -9.71
CA PRO A 17 19.02 5.53 -8.89
C PRO A 17 18.32 6.75 -9.50
N GLU A 18 18.37 6.91 -10.83
CA GLU A 18 17.69 8.02 -11.51
C GLU A 18 16.17 7.86 -11.49
N ILE A 19 15.68 6.63 -11.60
CA ILE A 19 14.25 6.32 -11.48
C ILE A 19 13.78 6.60 -10.05
N ILE A 20 14.51 6.13 -9.04
CA ILE A 20 14.17 6.40 -7.62
C ILE A 20 14.07 7.91 -7.37
N ARG A 21 15.03 8.71 -7.84
CA ARG A 21 14.98 10.18 -7.70
C ARG A 21 13.79 10.81 -8.41
N LYS A 22 13.41 10.31 -9.59
CA LYS A 22 12.22 10.78 -10.31
C LYS A 22 10.95 10.42 -9.55
N HIS A 23 10.84 9.17 -9.05
CA HIS A 23 9.70 8.73 -8.26
C HIS A 23 9.54 9.55 -6.98
N ILE A 24 10.61 9.82 -6.23
CA ILE A 24 10.57 10.68 -5.05
C ILE A 24 10.05 12.09 -5.39
N ARG A 25 10.49 12.69 -6.50
CA ARG A 25 9.97 14.00 -6.96
C ARG A 25 8.48 13.93 -7.30
N MET A 26 8.03 12.83 -7.91
CA MET A 26 6.62 12.60 -8.20
C MET A 26 5.78 12.50 -6.92
N HIS A 27 6.25 11.77 -5.90
CA HIS A 27 5.59 11.70 -4.60
C HIS A 27 5.45 13.08 -3.93
N ILE A 28 6.49 13.90 -3.95
CA ILE A 28 6.42 15.26 -3.43
C ILE A 28 5.45 16.11 -4.23
N LYS A 29 5.44 15.99 -5.56
CA LYS A 29 4.49 16.68 -6.44
C LYS A 29 3.03 16.28 -6.14
N ALA A 30 2.81 15.03 -5.77
CA ALA A 30 1.52 14.50 -5.34
C ALA A 30 1.18 14.84 -3.89
N ASN A 31 2.04 15.55 -3.17
CA ASN A 31 1.90 15.80 -1.73
C ASN A 31 1.78 14.52 -0.87
N VAL A 32 2.35 13.42 -1.32
CA VAL A 32 2.40 12.14 -0.60
C VAL A 32 3.60 12.15 0.34
N GLY A 33 3.33 12.20 1.65
CA GLY A 33 4.36 12.34 2.68
C GLY A 33 5.02 11.02 3.10
N VAL A 34 4.37 9.87 2.86
CA VAL A 34 4.86 8.54 3.27
C VAL A 34 4.75 7.56 2.11
N LEU A 35 5.86 6.94 1.77
CA LEU A 35 5.93 5.85 0.79
C LEU A 35 5.84 4.53 1.53
N SER A 36 4.90 3.68 1.14
CA SER A 36 4.80 2.31 1.63
C SER A 36 5.48 1.38 0.63
N VAL A 37 6.63 0.83 1.03
CA VAL A 37 7.48 0.01 0.15
C VAL A 37 7.12 -1.46 0.31
N THR A 38 6.88 -2.14 -0.80
CA THR A 38 6.68 -3.60 -0.81
C THR A 38 7.92 -4.32 -0.28
N TRP A 39 7.72 -5.32 0.58
CA TRP A 39 8.79 -6.07 1.24
C TRP A 39 8.55 -7.57 1.15
N TRP A 40 9.35 -8.25 0.34
CA TRP A 40 9.29 -9.70 0.13
C TRP A 40 10.36 -10.48 0.92
N GLY A 41 11.17 -9.79 1.72
CA GLY A 41 12.24 -10.35 2.52
C GLY A 41 13.62 -9.76 2.19
N GLU A 42 14.60 -10.05 3.05
CA GLU A 42 15.95 -9.49 2.98
C GLU A 42 16.65 -9.77 1.64
N SER A 43 16.47 -10.96 1.08
CA SER A 43 17.14 -11.39 -0.16
C SER A 43 16.40 -10.97 -1.43
N ASP A 44 15.24 -10.31 -1.31
CA ASP A 44 14.46 -9.88 -2.47
C ASP A 44 15.16 -8.77 -3.25
N TYR A 45 14.90 -8.76 -4.57
CA TYR A 45 15.43 -7.73 -5.48
C TYR A 45 15.04 -6.31 -5.04
N GLY A 46 13.83 -6.11 -4.51
CA GLY A 46 13.34 -4.80 -4.05
C GLY A 46 14.14 -4.24 -2.87
N ASN A 47 14.70 -5.10 -2.00
CA ASN A 47 15.49 -4.64 -0.86
C ASN A 47 16.77 -3.89 -1.28
N GLN A 48 17.34 -4.18 -2.44
CA GLN A 48 18.56 -3.54 -2.93
C GLN A 48 18.42 -2.01 -3.08
N SER A 49 17.21 -1.51 -3.30
CA SER A 49 16.95 -0.08 -3.48
C SER A 49 16.50 0.64 -2.20
N VAL A 50 16.18 -0.06 -1.12
CA VAL A 50 15.57 0.54 0.07
C VAL A 50 16.47 1.58 0.72
N SER A 51 17.78 1.33 0.88
CA SER A 51 18.71 2.32 1.46
C SER A 51 18.75 3.60 0.63
N LEU A 52 18.86 3.48 -0.68
CA LEU A 52 18.85 4.64 -1.58
C LEU A 52 17.50 5.37 -1.57
N LEU A 53 16.40 4.64 -1.52
CA LEU A 53 15.08 5.23 -1.42
C LEU A 53 14.91 6.05 -0.13
N LEU A 54 15.39 5.53 0.99
CA LEU A 54 15.42 6.25 2.27
C LEU A 54 16.29 7.51 2.19
N ASP A 55 17.49 7.42 1.62
CA ASP A 55 18.41 8.55 1.44
C ASP A 55 17.78 9.66 0.57
N GLU A 56 17.16 9.30 -0.54
CA GLU A 56 16.50 10.28 -1.43
C GLU A 56 15.23 10.86 -0.80
N ALA A 57 14.45 10.05 -0.07
CA ALA A 57 13.28 10.52 0.69
C ALA A 57 13.68 11.53 1.78
N ALA A 58 14.77 11.26 2.52
CA ALA A 58 15.28 12.15 3.56
C ALA A 58 15.62 13.56 3.03
N LYS A 59 16.19 13.65 1.83
CA LYS A 59 16.58 14.93 1.21
C LYS A 59 15.40 15.89 0.99
N VAL A 60 14.21 15.35 0.86
CA VAL A 60 12.98 16.11 0.56
C VAL A 60 11.95 16.09 1.70
N GLY A 61 12.29 15.48 2.84
CA GLY A 61 11.43 15.38 4.01
C GLY A 61 10.35 14.30 3.90
N ALA A 62 10.34 13.48 2.85
CA ALA A 62 9.47 12.32 2.73
C ALA A 62 9.89 11.20 3.69
N LYS A 63 8.97 10.29 3.96
CA LYS A 63 9.17 9.16 4.86
C LYS A 63 8.84 7.85 4.15
N VAL A 64 9.37 6.76 4.71
CA VAL A 64 9.19 5.41 4.18
C VAL A 64 8.70 4.49 5.29
N CYS A 65 7.64 3.73 5.04
CA CYS A 65 7.19 2.59 5.84
C CYS A 65 7.20 1.31 4.99
N PHE A 66 6.87 0.18 5.59
CA PHE A 66 7.01 -1.11 4.93
C PHE A 66 5.68 -1.85 4.84
N HIS A 67 5.46 -2.45 3.68
CA HIS A 67 4.32 -3.29 3.35
C HIS A 67 4.81 -4.74 3.21
N ILE A 68 4.61 -5.53 4.27
CA ILE A 68 5.10 -6.90 4.36
C ILE A 68 4.21 -7.83 3.56
N GLU A 69 4.78 -8.40 2.52
CA GLU A 69 4.10 -9.22 1.52
C GLU A 69 3.95 -10.70 1.97
N PRO A 70 3.10 -11.49 1.30
CA PRO A 70 2.92 -12.91 1.61
C PRO A 70 4.05 -13.77 1.00
N PHE A 71 5.29 -13.51 1.38
CA PHE A 71 6.47 -14.23 0.92
C PHE A 71 6.40 -15.74 1.25
N ASN A 72 7.13 -16.55 0.50
CA ASN A 72 7.15 -17.99 0.71
C ASN A 72 7.68 -18.36 2.12
N GLY A 73 6.96 -19.20 2.83
CA GLY A 73 7.29 -19.58 4.21
C GLY A 73 6.89 -18.53 5.25
N ARG A 74 6.02 -17.55 4.90
CA ARG A 74 5.54 -16.56 5.84
C ARG A 74 4.81 -17.19 7.02
N SER A 75 5.24 -16.83 8.21
CA SER A 75 4.66 -17.19 9.52
C SER A 75 4.85 -16.01 10.50
N PRO A 76 4.21 -15.99 11.66
CA PRO A 76 4.48 -14.96 12.66
C PRO A 76 5.97 -14.89 13.05
N GLN A 77 6.66 -16.03 13.10
CA GLN A 77 8.09 -16.07 13.39
C GLN A 77 8.93 -15.41 12.29
N THR A 78 8.68 -15.75 11.02
CA THR A 78 9.45 -15.16 9.92
C THR A 78 9.09 -13.68 9.68
N VAL A 79 7.86 -13.27 9.98
CA VAL A 79 7.49 -11.85 10.01
C VAL A 79 8.22 -11.10 11.14
N ARG A 80 8.35 -11.71 12.33
CA ARG A 80 9.17 -11.14 13.40
C ARG A 80 10.62 -10.91 12.95
N GLU A 81 11.22 -11.88 12.29
CA GLU A 81 12.59 -11.80 11.76
C GLU A 81 12.72 -10.66 10.74
N ASN A 82 11.75 -10.51 9.85
CA ASN A 82 11.72 -9.39 8.90
C ASN A 82 11.58 -8.02 9.61
N ILE A 83 10.71 -7.92 10.62
CA ILE A 83 10.58 -6.70 11.42
C ILE A 83 11.91 -6.36 12.12
N GLN A 84 12.57 -7.36 12.70
CA GLN A 84 13.88 -7.19 13.33
C GLN A 84 14.92 -6.68 12.34
N TYR A 85 15.03 -7.34 11.19
CA TYR A 85 15.94 -6.91 10.12
C TYR A 85 15.69 -5.46 9.68
N ILE A 86 14.43 -5.11 9.39
CA ILE A 86 14.04 -3.77 8.94
C ILE A 86 14.38 -2.71 10.00
N VAL A 87 14.06 -2.98 11.27
CA VAL A 87 14.33 -2.03 12.35
C VAL A 87 15.82 -1.91 12.64
N ASP A 88 16.56 -3.02 12.64
CA ASP A 88 18.00 -3.02 12.91
C ASP A 88 18.80 -2.37 11.76
N THR A 89 18.32 -2.50 10.52
CA THR A 89 19.00 -1.97 9.34
C THR A 89 18.63 -0.51 9.05
N TYR A 90 17.34 -0.16 9.18
CA TYR A 90 16.80 1.11 8.71
C TYR A 90 16.19 1.97 9.81
N GLY A 91 15.98 1.42 11.02
CA GLY A 91 15.19 2.07 12.06
C GLY A 91 15.72 3.43 12.53
N ASP A 92 17.03 3.65 12.47
CA ASP A 92 17.67 4.93 12.84
C ASP A 92 17.72 5.94 11.69
N HIS A 93 17.30 5.54 10.48
CA HIS A 93 17.34 6.42 9.34
C HIS A 93 16.28 7.54 9.46
N PRO A 94 16.64 8.83 9.17
CA PRO A 94 15.71 9.97 9.35
C PRO A 94 14.45 9.89 8.49
N ALA A 95 14.46 9.17 7.37
CA ALA A 95 13.28 8.93 6.56
C ALA A 95 12.46 7.70 6.99
N PHE A 96 12.93 6.89 7.94
CA PHE A 96 12.15 5.78 8.46
C PHE A 96 10.90 6.29 9.18
N TYR A 97 9.71 5.92 8.68
CA TYR A 97 8.46 6.51 9.19
C TYR A 97 8.12 6.01 10.58
N ARG A 98 7.87 6.96 11.48
CA ARG A 98 7.34 6.70 12.81
C ARG A 98 6.16 7.64 13.08
N THR A 99 5.12 7.11 13.68
CA THR A 99 4.02 7.90 14.23
C THR A 99 3.84 7.53 15.70
N HIS A 100 3.67 8.54 16.56
CA HIS A 100 3.68 8.35 18.03
C HIS A 100 4.92 7.58 18.53
N GLY A 101 6.07 7.78 17.91
CA GLY A 101 7.33 7.11 18.25
C GLY A 101 7.47 5.67 17.75
N LYS A 102 6.44 5.10 17.14
CA LYS A 102 6.41 3.71 16.64
C LYS A 102 6.49 3.62 15.12
N PRO A 103 7.27 2.71 14.54
CA PRO A 103 7.25 2.43 13.11
C PRO A 103 5.89 1.87 12.66
N LEU A 104 5.54 2.12 11.42
CA LEU A 104 4.32 1.63 10.79
C LEU A 104 4.63 0.49 9.82
N PHE A 105 3.92 -0.63 9.97
CA PHE A 105 4.00 -1.79 9.09
C PHE A 105 2.61 -2.18 8.60
N PHE A 106 2.45 -2.33 7.29
CA PHE A 106 1.29 -2.99 6.71
C PHE A 106 1.57 -4.48 6.56
N ILE A 107 0.60 -5.33 6.91
CA ILE A 107 0.69 -6.79 6.76
C ILE A 107 -0.30 -7.19 5.67
N TYR A 108 0.20 -7.34 4.44
CA TYR A 108 -0.63 -7.73 3.31
C TYR A 108 -1.10 -9.17 3.43
N ASP A 109 -2.33 -9.46 2.97
CA ASP A 109 -2.96 -10.79 3.08
C ASP A 109 -2.85 -11.39 4.49
N SER A 110 -3.02 -10.56 5.53
CA SER A 110 -2.93 -10.98 6.94
C SER A 110 -3.94 -12.08 7.29
N TYR A 111 -5.08 -12.13 6.60
CA TYR A 111 -6.14 -13.14 6.76
C TYR A 111 -5.70 -14.57 6.38
N LEU A 112 -4.58 -14.74 5.67
CA LEU A 112 -4.04 -16.08 5.35
C LEU A 112 -3.46 -16.81 6.57
N ILE A 113 -3.23 -16.11 7.67
CA ILE A 113 -2.76 -16.68 8.93
C ILE A 113 -3.82 -16.41 10.00
N LYS A 114 -4.14 -17.43 10.80
CA LYS A 114 -5.17 -17.33 11.83
C LYS A 114 -4.88 -16.22 12.83
N PRO A 115 -5.89 -15.47 13.31
CA PRO A 115 -5.69 -14.37 14.25
C PRO A 115 -4.95 -14.78 15.53
N ALA A 116 -5.23 -15.96 16.07
CA ALA A 116 -4.52 -16.49 17.26
C ALA A 116 -3.02 -16.74 17.02
N GLU A 117 -2.61 -17.06 15.80
CA GLU A 117 -1.19 -17.18 15.46
C GLU A 117 -0.52 -15.80 15.40
N TRP A 118 -1.20 -14.79 14.83
CA TRP A 118 -0.73 -13.41 14.89
C TRP A 118 -0.61 -12.88 16.32
N ALA A 119 -1.51 -13.27 17.22
CA ALA A 119 -1.44 -12.87 18.63
C ALA A 119 -0.16 -13.33 19.32
N LYS A 120 0.47 -14.42 18.89
CA LYS A 120 1.80 -14.82 19.39
C LYS A 120 2.87 -13.76 19.16
N LEU A 121 2.72 -12.99 18.06
CA LEU A 121 3.65 -11.92 17.67
C LEU A 121 3.21 -10.54 18.18
N PHE A 122 1.91 -10.23 18.13
CA PHE A 122 1.41 -8.87 18.36
C PHE A 122 0.72 -8.67 19.70
N ALA A 123 0.46 -9.72 20.50
CA ALA A 123 0.01 -9.55 21.88
C ALA A 123 1.20 -9.27 22.81
N ALA A 124 1.01 -8.44 23.85
CA ALA A 124 2.05 -8.10 24.82
C ALA A 124 2.64 -9.33 25.55
N GLY A 125 1.81 -10.36 25.79
CA GLY A 125 2.22 -11.63 26.38
C GLY A 125 2.42 -12.78 25.37
N GLY A 126 2.52 -12.46 24.08
CA GLY A 126 2.70 -13.46 23.02
C GLY A 126 4.05 -14.16 23.11
N GLU A 127 4.09 -15.43 22.71
CA GLU A 127 5.27 -16.30 22.78
C GLU A 127 6.52 -15.72 22.10
N ILE A 128 6.30 -15.02 20.97
CA ILE A 128 7.34 -14.37 20.15
C ILE A 128 7.10 -12.87 20.03
N SER A 129 6.52 -12.25 21.05
CA SER A 129 6.05 -10.87 20.98
C SER A 129 7.16 -9.88 20.63
N VAL A 130 6.81 -8.90 19.78
CA VAL A 130 7.62 -7.69 19.54
C VAL A 130 7.22 -6.54 20.46
N ARG A 131 6.09 -6.66 21.18
CA ARG A 131 5.57 -5.57 22.03
C ARG A 131 6.51 -5.28 23.19
N ASN A 132 6.63 -4.01 23.53
CA ASN A 132 7.52 -3.49 24.57
C ASN A 132 9.02 -3.79 24.33
N THR A 133 9.41 -4.07 23.08
CA THR A 133 10.79 -4.21 22.64
C THR A 133 11.16 -3.08 21.69
N LYS A 134 12.42 -2.97 21.28
CA LYS A 134 12.83 -2.03 20.24
C LYS A 134 12.17 -2.28 18.86
N TYR A 135 11.55 -3.43 18.69
CA TYR A 135 10.84 -3.86 17.48
C TYR A 135 9.34 -3.61 17.54
N ASP A 136 8.84 -3.01 18.64
CA ASP A 136 7.42 -2.64 18.72
C ASP A 136 7.06 -1.60 17.67
N GLY A 137 5.85 -1.71 17.12
CA GLY A 137 5.37 -0.87 16.04
C GLY A 137 3.84 -0.80 16.00
N LEU A 138 3.34 -0.10 14.99
CA LEU A 138 1.94 -0.14 14.58
C LEU A 138 1.78 -1.14 13.43
N PHE A 139 1.03 -2.19 13.66
CA PHE A 139 0.82 -3.30 12.71
C PHE A 139 -0.60 -3.24 12.17
N ILE A 140 -0.72 -3.00 10.86
CA ILE A 140 -1.98 -2.75 10.17
C ILE A 140 -2.28 -3.93 9.24
N GLY A 141 -3.31 -4.70 9.57
CA GLY A 141 -3.71 -5.90 8.83
C GLY A 141 -4.62 -5.59 7.65
N LEU A 142 -4.54 -6.38 6.58
CA LEU A 142 -5.51 -6.30 5.48
C LEU A 142 -6.83 -6.96 5.89
N THR A 143 -7.95 -6.26 5.67
CA THR A 143 -9.31 -6.76 5.92
C THR A 143 -10.10 -6.82 4.61
N LEU A 144 -10.78 -7.95 4.36
CA LEU A 144 -11.61 -8.16 3.17
C LEU A 144 -13.09 -7.88 3.44
N LYS A 145 -13.54 -8.01 4.68
CA LYS A 145 -14.96 -7.87 5.08
C LYS A 145 -15.07 -7.19 6.45
N GLU A 146 -16.11 -6.40 6.60
CA GLU A 146 -16.46 -5.79 7.88
C GLU A 146 -16.68 -6.84 9.00
N SER A 147 -17.21 -8.03 8.65
CA SER A 147 -17.40 -9.14 9.59
C SER A 147 -16.09 -9.76 10.12
N GLU A 148 -14.94 -9.45 9.51
CA GLU A 148 -13.60 -9.92 9.94
C GLU A 148 -12.88 -8.92 10.88
N LEU A 149 -13.51 -7.77 11.19
CA LEU A 149 -12.89 -6.79 12.10
C LEU A 149 -12.55 -7.34 13.49
N PRO A 150 -13.35 -8.25 14.11
CA PRO A 150 -12.98 -8.91 15.35
C PRO A 150 -11.67 -9.73 15.26
N ASP A 151 -11.28 -10.17 14.07
CA ASP A 151 -10.02 -10.90 13.85
C ASP A 151 -8.80 -9.98 14.04
N ILE A 152 -8.92 -8.69 13.70
CA ILE A 152 -7.88 -7.67 13.94
C ILE A 152 -7.65 -7.49 15.46
N GLU A 153 -8.72 -7.52 16.24
CA GLU A 153 -8.64 -7.45 17.71
C GLU A 153 -8.02 -8.71 18.29
N THR A 154 -8.49 -9.89 17.86
CA THR A 154 -7.95 -11.20 18.27
C THR A 154 -6.46 -11.35 17.91
N ALA A 155 -6.05 -10.85 16.75
CA ALA A 155 -4.66 -10.82 16.30
C ALA A 155 -3.79 -9.81 17.08
N CYS A 156 -4.38 -8.96 17.93
CA CYS A 156 -3.73 -7.85 18.62
C CYS A 156 -3.02 -6.85 17.67
N MET A 157 -3.54 -6.70 16.46
CA MET A 157 -3.08 -5.68 15.53
C MET A 157 -3.60 -4.30 15.93
N ASP A 158 -2.87 -3.25 15.54
CA ASP A 158 -3.17 -1.85 15.91
C ASP A 158 -4.23 -1.23 15.00
N GLY A 159 -4.49 -1.85 13.86
CA GLY A 159 -5.47 -1.36 12.90
C GLY A 159 -5.59 -2.25 11.68
N PHE A 160 -6.31 -1.73 10.70
CA PHE A 160 -6.58 -2.43 9.44
C PHE A 160 -6.70 -1.46 8.27
N TYR A 161 -6.50 -1.99 7.04
CA TYR A 161 -6.62 -1.26 5.78
C TYR A 161 -7.32 -2.11 4.73
N THR A 162 -7.73 -1.51 3.60
CA THR A 162 -8.56 -2.18 2.60
C THR A 162 -7.85 -2.56 1.31
N TYR A 163 -6.69 -1.99 1.02
CA TYR A 163 -5.82 -2.16 -0.13
C TYR A 163 -6.47 -2.00 -1.51
N PHE A 164 -7.53 -2.78 -1.84
CA PHE A 164 -8.02 -2.93 -3.21
C PHE A 164 -8.65 -1.65 -3.79
N ALA A 165 -8.14 -1.20 -4.94
CA ALA A 165 -8.63 -0.02 -5.66
C ALA A 165 -9.95 -0.26 -6.42
N ALA A 166 -10.42 -1.49 -6.51
CA ALA A 166 -11.65 -1.85 -7.22
C ALA A 166 -12.85 -1.91 -6.27
N THR A 167 -13.70 -0.88 -6.31
CA THR A 167 -14.96 -0.82 -5.53
C THR A 167 -15.80 -2.08 -5.75
N GLY A 168 -16.19 -2.75 -4.65
CA GLY A 168 -17.01 -3.96 -4.69
C GLY A 168 -16.23 -5.24 -5.01
N PHE A 169 -14.91 -5.18 -5.19
CA PHE A 169 -14.08 -6.37 -5.29
C PHE A 169 -14.10 -7.16 -3.97
N THR A 170 -14.01 -6.45 -2.85
CA THR A 170 -14.28 -6.98 -1.51
C THR A 170 -15.35 -6.13 -0.82
N ASN A 171 -15.94 -6.63 0.26
CA ASN A 171 -16.84 -5.84 1.10
C ASN A 171 -16.08 -4.62 1.69
N ALA A 172 -14.85 -4.82 2.17
CA ALA A 172 -14.04 -3.76 2.77
C ALA A 172 -13.57 -2.71 1.74
N SER A 173 -13.37 -3.08 0.45
CA SER A 173 -13.03 -2.13 -0.61
C SER A 173 -14.23 -1.36 -1.18
N THR A 174 -15.41 -1.49 -0.55
CA THR A 174 -16.63 -0.77 -0.93
C THR A 174 -16.75 0.51 -0.10
N PRO A 175 -16.58 1.71 -0.69
CA PRO A 175 -16.53 2.99 0.06
C PRO A 175 -17.75 3.25 0.95
N ALA A 176 -18.93 2.73 0.58
CA ALA A 176 -20.15 2.85 1.39
C ALA A 176 -20.01 2.23 2.80
N ASN A 177 -19.12 1.26 3.00
CA ASN A 177 -18.88 0.59 4.27
C ASN A 177 -17.81 1.30 5.14
N TRP A 178 -17.08 2.27 4.61
CA TRP A 178 -15.94 2.86 5.31
C TRP A 178 -16.34 3.67 6.55
N LYS A 179 -17.53 4.24 6.53
CA LYS A 179 -18.05 4.97 7.70
C LYS A 179 -18.34 4.04 8.89
N SER A 180 -18.96 2.88 8.66
CA SER A 180 -19.20 1.87 9.70
C SER A 180 -17.89 1.24 10.19
N MET A 181 -16.98 0.92 9.27
CA MET A 181 -15.65 0.41 9.61
C MET A 181 -14.85 1.38 10.49
N GLN A 182 -14.89 2.69 10.18
CA GLN A 182 -14.26 3.72 11.00
C GLN A 182 -14.92 3.86 12.38
N GLN A 183 -16.25 3.72 12.46
CA GLN A 183 -16.96 3.72 13.74
C GLN A 183 -16.53 2.55 14.60
N TRP A 184 -16.43 1.36 14.01
CA TRP A 184 -15.91 0.18 14.69
C TRP A 184 -14.47 0.40 15.18
N ALA A 185 -13.60 0.91 14.32
CA ALA A 185 -12.21 1.19 14.65
C ALA A 185 -12.09 2.12 15.87
N LYS A 186 -12.86 3.23 15.89
CA LYS A 186 -12.91 4.16 17.03
C LYS A 186 -13.38 3.47 18.31
N ALA A 187 -14.44 2.64 18.24
CA ALA A 187 -15.00 1.95 19.40
C ALA A 187 -14.00 0.94 20.01
N HIS A 188 -13.09 0.37 19.20
CA HIS A 188 -12.11 -0.64 19.61
C HIS A 188 -10.67 -0.09 19.73
N ASN A 189 -10.51 1.25 19.67
CA ASN A 189 -9.19 1.90 19.72
C ASN A 189 -8.22 1.36 18.66
N LYS A 190 -8.71 1.20 17.44
CA LYS A 190 -7.95 0.74 16.25
C LYS A 190 -7.81 1.85 15.23
N LEU A 191 -6.78 1.75 14.40
CA LEU A 191 -6.63 2.60 13.21
C LEU A 191 -7.39 1.96 12.04
N PHE A 192 -8.14 2.77 11.31
CA PHE A 192 -8.68 2.41 10.01
C PHE A 192 -8.00 3.25 8.92
N ILE A 193 -7.50 2.60 7.88
CA ILE A 193 -6.83 3.22 6.73
C ILE A 193 -7.55 2.78 5.46
N PRO A 194 -8.56 3.54 4.98
CA PRO A 194 -9.19 3.25 3.70
C PRO A 194 -8.17 3.42 2.57
N SER A 195 -8.20 2.50 1.60
CA SER A 195 -7.32 2.54 0.43
C SER A 195 -8.10 3.05 -0.78
N VAL A 196 -7.64 4.16 -1.35
CA VAL A 196 -8.22 4.76 -2.55
C VAL A 196 -7.37 4.41 -3.77
N GLY A 197 -7.97 4.39 -4.95
CA GLY A 197 -7.24 4.20 -6.19
C GLY A 197 -7.97 4.79 -7.40
N PRO A 198 -7.24 5.11 -8.47
CA PRO A 198 -7.79 5.84 -9.62
C PRO A 198 -8.65 4.98 -10.55
N GLY A 199 -8.56 3.67 -10.43
CA GLY A 199 -9.21 2.65 -11.25
C GLY A 199 -8.51 1.31 -11.12
N TYR A 200 -8.96 0.31 -11.86
CA TYR A 200 -8.38 -1.04 -11.87
C TYR A 200 -8.57 -1.70 -13.24
N ILE A 201 -7.50 -2.21 -13.83
CA ILE A 201 -7.54 -3.03 -15.05
C ILE A 201 -6.31 -3.96 -15.14
N ASP A 202 -6.53 -5.27 -15.03
CA ASP A 202 -5.49 -6.30 -15.07
C ASP A 202 -5.65 -7.29 -16.25
N THR A 203 -6.44 -6.93 -17.24
CA THR A 203 -6.87 -7.83 -18.32
C THR A 203 -5.73 -8.35 -19.20
N ARG A 204 -4.55 -7.72 -19.18
CA ARG A 204 -3.37 -8.21 -19.91
C ARG A 204 -2.61 -9.31 -19.18
N ILE A 205 -2.73 -9.40 -17.87
CA ILE A 205 -2.14 -10.48 -17.07
C ILE A 205 -3.17 -11.49 -16.58
N ARG A 206 -4.44 -11.06 -16.45
CA ARG A 206 -5.58 -11.88 -16.01
C ARG A 206 -6.78 -11.67 -16.91
N PRO A 207 -6.75 -12.08 -18.20
CA PRO A 207 -7.80 -11.77 -19.18
C PRO A 207 -9.18 -12.31 -18.79
N TRP A 208 -9.23 -13.32 -17.90
CA TRP A 208 -10.47 -13.88 -17.35
C TRP A 208 -11.13 -13.03 -16.25
N LYS A 209 -10.47 -11.96 -15.78
CA LYS A 209 -10.94 -11.11 -14.66
C LYS A 209 -11.54 -9.76 -15.09
N GLY A 210 -11.98 -9.62 -16.33
CA GLY A 210 -12.52 -8.34 -16.84
C GLY A 210 -13.68 -7.76 -16.03
N SER A 211 -14.44 -8.57 -15.28
CA SER A 211 -15.53 -8.11 -14.40
C SER A 211 -15.06 -7.25 -13.21
N THR A 212 -13.78 -7.33 -12.84
CA THR A 212 -13.19 -6.53 -11.76
C THR A 212 -12.70 -5.18 -12.23
N THR A 213 -12.64 -4.93 -13.53
CA THR A 213 -12.23 -3.65 -14.11
C THR A 213 -13.07 -2.50 -13.56
N ARG A 214 -12.41 -1.40 -13.21
CA ARG A 214 -13.03 -0.13 -12.83
C ARG A 214 -12.42 0.98 -13.67
N ASP A 215 -13.29 1.59 -14.49
CA ASP A 215 -12.90 2.72 -15.30
C ASP A 215 -12.52 3.91 -14.43
N ARG A 216 -11.59 4.70 -14.89
CA ARG A 216 -11.11 5.90 -14.19
C ARG A 216 -12.09 7.07 -14.29
N GLU A 217 -13.06 7.00 -15.22
CA GLU A 217 -14.13 8.00 -15.43
C GLU A 217 -13.59 9.44 -15.51
N ASN A 218 -12.47 9.63 -16.20
CA ASN A 218 -11.77 10.92 -16.28
C ASN A 218 -11.49 11.54 -14.89
N GLY A 219 -11.12 10.71 -13.92
CA GLY A 219 -10.77 11.13 -12.57
C GLY A 219 -11.92 11.08 -11.57
N LYS A 220 -13.18 11.02 -12.03
CA LYS A 220 -14.36 11.01 -11.15
C LYS A 220 -14.34 9.84 -10.17
N TYR A 221 -13.97 8.64 -10.63
CA TYR A 221 -13.85 7.47 -9.76
C TYR A 221 -12.88 7.70 -8.60
N TYR A 222 -11.73 8.30 -8.87
CA TYR A 222 -10.72 8.63 -7.87
C TYR A 222 -11.23 9.66 -6.86
N ASP A 223 -11.91 10.71 -7.36
CA ASP A 223 -12.53 11.74 -6.52
C ASP A 223 -13.59 11.16 -5.59
N ASP A 224 -14.45 10.25 -6.10
CA ASP A 224 -15.49 9.59 -5.32
C ASP A 224 -14.89 8.72 -4.19
N MET A 225 -13.81 7.99 -4.46
CA MET A 225 -13.12 7.22 -3.43
C MET A 225 -12.49 8.13 -2.36
N TYR A 226 -11.79 9.20 -2.75
CA TYR A 226 -11.23 10.17 -1.81
C TYR A 226 -12.31 10.82 -0.96
N LYS A 227 -13.41 11.24 -1.57
CA LYS A 227 -14.55 11.82 -0.87
C LYS A 227 -15.06 10.87 0.22
N ALA A 228 -15.29 9.60 -0.12
CA ALA A 228 -15.75 8.61 0.84
C ALA A 228 -14.74 8.35 1.97
N ALA A 229 -13.44 8.32 1.65
CA ALA A 229 -12.37 8.15 2.63
C ALA A 229 -12.34 9.34 3.63
N ILE A 230 -12.44 10.57 3.14
CA ILE A 230 -12.49 11.78 3.97
C ILE A 230 -13.76 11.79 4.82
N GLU A 231 -14.92 11.52 4.23
CA GLU A 231 -16.21 11.48 4.91
C GLU A 231 -16.32 10.36 5.96
N SER A 232 -15.50 9.29 5.84
CA SER A 232 -15.41 8.26 6.88
C SER A 232 -14.83 8.81 8.19
N GLY A 233 -14.02 9.86 8.12
CA GLY A 233 -13.31 10.45 9.24
C GLY A 233 -12.06 9.67 9.65
N ALA A 234 -11.48 8.89 8.74
CA ALA A 234 -10.19 8.23 8.92
C ALA A 234 -9.05 9.27 8.97
N SER A 235 -8.06 9.03 9.83
CA SER A 235 -6.91 9.93 10.00
C SER A 235 -5.80 9.70 8.96
N TYR A 236 -5.82 8.56 8.29
CA TYR A 236 -4.88 8.16 7.25
C TYR A 236 -5.65 7.62 6.05
N ILE A 237 -5.13 7.87 4.87
CA ILE A 237 -5.63 7.32 3.61
C ILE A 237 -4.43 6.69 2.91
N SER A 238 -4.55 5.45 2.45
CA SER A 238 -3.56 4.83 1.59
C SER A 238 -3.99 4.91 0.12
N ILE A 239 -3.03 4.95 -0.78
CA ILE A 239 -3.25 5.01 -2.23
C ILE A 239 -2.75 3.70 -2.84
N THR A 240 -3.65 2.98 -3.44
CA THR A 240 -3.33 1.83 -4.27
C THR A 240 -3.54 2.24 -5.73
N SER A 241 -2.45 2.56 -6.47
CA SER A 241 -1.04 2.46 -6.11
C SER A 241 -0.24 3.61 -6.72
N PHE A 242 1.03 3.77 -6.33
CA PHE A 242 1.90 4.66 -7.08
C PHE A 242 2.21 4.05 -8.46
N ASN A 243 2.66 2.79 -8.53
CA ASN A 243 3.18 2.18 -9.77
C ASN A 243 2.87 0.69 -9.95
N GLU A 244 1.72 0.20 -9.46
CA GLU A 244 1.28 -1.17 -9.79
C GLU A 244 0.65 -1.19 -11.21
N TRP A 245 1.55 -1.22 -12.20
CA TRP A 245 1.21 -1.13 -13.62
C TRP A 245 0.41 -2.32 -14.12
N HIS A 246 0.67 -3.52 -13.58
CA HIS A 246 0.00 -4.74 -14.00
C HIS A 246 -1.47 -4.81 -13.59
N GLU A 247 -1.84 -4.08 -12.54
CA GLU A 247 -3.23 -3.92 -12.09
C GLU A 247 -3.89 -2.62 -12.59
N GLY A 248 -3.13 -1.77 -13.27
CA GLY A 248 -3.66 -0.51 -13.82
C GLY A 248 -4.14 0.46 -12.74
N THR A 249 -3.62 0.34 -11.51
CA THR A 249 -3.99 1.18 -10.36
C THR A 249 -3.05 2.37 -10.16
N GLN A 250 -2.06 2.52 -11.03
CA GLN A 250 -0.99 3.52 -10.88
C GLN A 250 -1.52 4.96 -10.93
N ILE A 251 -0.91 5.83 -10.12
CA ILE A 251 -1.00 7.30 -10.26
C ILE A 251 0.24 7.88 -10.95
N GLU A 252 1.29 7.09 -11.16
CA GLU A 252 2.47 7.45 -11.93
C GLU A 252 2.05 7.86 -13.35
N PRO A 253 2.68 8.89 -13.96
CA PRO A 253 2.32 9.40 -15.27
C PRO A 253 2.36 8.34 -16.37
N ALA A 254 1.32 8.31 -17.19
CA ALA A 254 1.17 7.39 -18.32
C ALA A 254 1.02 8.15 -19.63
N VAL A 255 1.66 7.66 -20.68
CA VAL A 255 1.66 8.28 -22.02
C VAL A 255 1.04 7.37 -23.07
N SER A 256 0.49 7.99 -24.13
CA SER A 256 0.01 7.25 -25.30
C SER A 256 1.16 6.46 -25.92
N LYS A 257 0.96 5.18 -26.14
CA LYS A 257 1.94 4.31 -26.79
C LYS A 257 1.25 3.27 -27.65
N LYS A 258 1.73 3.12 -28.87
CA LYS A 258 1.30 2.08 -29.78
C LYS A 258 2.49 1.25 -30.22
N CYS A 259 2.35 -0.06 -30.19
CA CYS A 259 3.22 -1.02 -30.83
C CYS A 259 2.40 -1.87 -31.80
N ASP A 260 3.05 -2.61 -32.71
CA ASP A 260 2.38 -3.31 -33.84
C ASP A 260 1.20 -4.19 -33.40
N ALA A 261 1.26 -4.78 -32.21
CA ALA A 261 0.24 -5.71 -31.72
C ALA A 261 -0.68 -5.13 -30.63
N PHE A 262 -0.43 -3.91 -30.11
CA PHE A 262 -1.17 -3.39 -28.99
C PHE A 262 -1.10 -1.87 -28.89
N GLU A 263 -2.24 -1.24 -28.58
CA GLU A 263 -2.34 0.17 -28.23
C GLU A 263 -2.59 0.27 -26.71
N TYR A 264 -1.66 0.94 -26.02
CA TYR A 264 -1.77 1.14 -24.58
C TYR A 264 -2.81 2.22 -24.28
N LEU A 265 -3.49 2.07 -23.14
CA LEU A 265 -4.35 3.12 -22.59
C LEU A 265 -3.50 4.28 -22.08
N ASP A 266 -4.10 5.46 -22.07
CA ASP A 266 -3.55 6.68 -21.49
C ASP A 266 -4.59 7.38 -20.61
N TYR A 267 -4.28 8.60 -20.15
CA TYR A 267 -5.20 9.38 -19.33
C TYR A 267 -6.01 10.42 -20.10
N LYS A 268 -5.90 10.47 -21.43
CA LYS A 268 -6.64 11.45 -22.26
C LYS A 268 -8.16 11.37 -22.06
N PRO A 269 -8.85 12.51 -22.08
CA PRO A 269 -8.38 13.87 -22.43
C PRO A 269 -7.63 14.59 -21.32
N LEU A 270 -7.33 13.93 -20.19
CA LEU A 270 -6.57 14.48 -19.08
C LEU A 270 -5.07 14.53 -19.41
N ALA A 271 -4.31 15.29 -18.62
CA ALA A 271 -2.85 15.31 -18.72
C ALA A 271 -2.23 13.98 -18.28
N ASP A 272 -1.05 13.64 -18.80
CA ASP A 272 -0.35 12.40 -18.54
C ASP A 272 0.00 12.22 -17.04
N ASP A 273 0.12 13.31 -16.28
CA ASP A 273 0.39 13.35 -14.83
C ASP A 273 -0.86 13.70 -13.98
N TYR A 274 -2.05 13.66 -14.57
CA TYR A 274 -3.29 14.10 -13.92
C TYR A 274 -3.50 13.46 -12.53
N TYR A 275 -3.39 12.13 -12.44
CA TYR A 275 -3.66 11.44 -11.17
C TYR A 275 -2.62 11.76 -10.09
N LEU A 276 -1.39 12.04 -10.50
CA LEU A 276 -0.34 12.51 -9.61
C LEU A 276 -0.67 13.89 -9.01
N ILE A 277 -1.15 14.82 -9.87
CA ILE A 277 -1.52 16.18 -9.45
C ILE A 277 -2.83 16.19 -8.66
N ARG A 278 -3.74 15.28 -8.99
CA ARG A 278 -5.05 15.19 -8.35
C ARG A 278 -4.99 14.59 -6.94
N THR A 279 -3.94 13.79 -6.64
CA THR A 279 -3.67 13.23 -5.31
C THR A 279 -3.44 14.31 -4.26
#